data_78e6686ab39bdc69c3393edc2fa05a07
#
_entry.id   78e6686ab39bdc69c3393edc2fa05a07
#
_cell.length_a   1.000
_cell.length_b   1.000
_cell.length_c   1.000
_cell.angle_alpha   90.00
_cell.angle_beta   90.00
_cell.angle_gamma   90.00
#
_symmetry.space_group_name_H-M   'P 1'
#
loop_
_entity.id
_entity.type
_entity.pdbx_description
1 polymer ?
#
loop_
_entity_poly.entity_id
_entity_poly.type
_entity_poly.pdbx_seq_one_letter_code
_entity_poly.pdbx_strand_id
1 'polypeptide(L)'
;TRQSDFAGQILAMDFTPIEPSYVEVDRDYRVIEFADGVELYYAPNPLNDLFSFSVSIDVGTEENEKLNLAAALMDVAGTPNLSNEELQKQWYRLGSEFRFGAGENSSGISISGLDEQFEESVALMMEFIKSPSSDDQTLEQMKGILLKSRQDRKSSPPAISRPLYLYNRDRKSTRLN
;
A
#
# COMPACT_ATOMS: atom_id res chain seq x y z
N THR A 1 -42.35 -12.80 -8.90
CA THR A 1 -41.57 -11.69 -8.39
C THR A 1 -42.24 -10.42 -8.83
N ARG A 2 -42.72 -9.60 -7.89
CA ARG A 2 -43.32 -8.30 -8.21
C ARG A 2 -42.19 -7.35 -8.60
N GLN A 3 -42.19 -6.90 -9.83
CA GLN A 3 -41.29 -5.90 -10.34
C GLN A 3 -41.95 -4.54 -10.15
N SER A 4 -41.23 -3.53 -9.66
CA SER A 4 -41.77 -2.17 -9.53
C SER A 4 -41.86 -1.50 -10.90
N ASP A 5 -42.81 -0.56 -11.07
CA ASP A 5 -42.95 0.22 -12.31
C ASP A 5 -41.66 0.96 -12.68
N PHE A 6 -40.91 1.44 -11.67
CA PHE A 6 -39.60 2.05 -11.85
C PHE A 6 -38.58 1.07 -12.44
N ALA A 7 -38.50 -0.17 -11.93
CA ALA A 7 -37.62 -1.18 -12.48
C ALA A 7 -37.98 -1.54 -13.92
N GLY A 8 -39.29 -1.57 -14.25
CA GLY A 8 -39.78 -1.72 -15.62
C GLY A 8 -39.33 -0.59 -16.54
N GLN A 9 -39.38 0.65 -16.09
CA GLN A 9 -38.90 1.80 -16.87
C GLN A 9 -37.40 1.75 -17.11
N ILE A 10 -36.58 1.42 -16.11
CA ILE A 10 -35.12 1.28 -16.27
C ILE A 10 -34.78 0.16 -17.27
N LEU A 11 -35.45 -0.97 -17.18
CA LEU A 11 -35.19 -2.11 -18.10
C LEU A 11 -35.66 -1.83 -19.54
N ALA A 12 -36.60 -0.91 -19.74
CA ALA A 12 -37.08 -0.48 -21.04
C ALA A 12 -36.25 0.66 -21.68
N MET A 13 -35.27 1.21 -20.95
CA MET A 13 -34.39 2.24 -21.50
C MET A 13 -33.41 1.64 -22.51
N ASP A 14 -33.39 2.22 -23.71
CA ASP A 14 -32.33 1.92 -24.68
C ASP A 14 -30.98 2.42 -24.16
N PHE A 15 -29.97 1.58 -24.16
CA PHE A 15 -28.61 1.94 -23.85
C PHE A 15 -27.67 1.52 -24.99
N THR A 16 -26.73 2.38 -25.28
CA THR A 16 -25.62 2.04 -26.18
C THR A 16 -24.61 1.22 -25.37
N PRO A 17 -24.32 -0.03 -25.77
CA PRO A 17 -23.27 -0.80 -25.11
C PRO A 17 -21.94 -0.04 -25.16
N ILE A 18 -21.28 0.02 -24.01
CA ILE A 18 -19.92 0.57 -23.95
C ILE A 18 -18.98 -0.51 -24.48
N GLU A 19 -18.29 -0.21 -25.58
CA GLU A 19 -17.26 -1.10 -26.09
C GLU A 19 -16.06 -1.10 -25.11
N PRO A 20 -15.54 -2.30 -24.74
CA PRO A 20 -14.39 -2.37 -23.85
C PRO A 20 -13.16 -1.77 -24.56
N SER A 21 -12.46 -0.89 -23.86
CA SER A 21 -11.15 -0.38 -24.28
C SER A 21 -10.08 -1.14 -23.50
N TYR A 22 -9.14 -1.74 -24.22
CA TYR A 22 -8.05 -2.50 -23.62
C TYR A 22 -6.79 -1.62 -23.56
N VAL A 23 -6.04 -1.80 -22.47
CA VAL A 23 -4.72 -1.16 -22.30
C VAL A 23 -3.71 -1.89 -23.18
N GLU A 24 -2.92 -1.13 -23.95
CA GLU A 24 -1.93 -1.66 -24.89
C GLU A 24 -0.54 -1.11 -24.60
N VAL A 25 0.46 -1.99 -24.67
CA VAL A 25 1.88 -1.60 -24.56
C VAL A 25 2.23 -0.66 -25.69
N ASP A 26 3.11 0.28 -25.45
CA ASP A 26 3.60 1.34 -26.36
C ASP A 26 2.56 2.39 -26.77
N ARG A 27 1.27 2.14 -26.57
CA ARG A 27 0.21 3.15 -26.73
C ARG A 27 -0.11 3.83 -25.41
N ASP A 28 -0.41 3.05 -24.37
CA ASP A 28 -0.92 3.56 -23.09
C ASP A 28 0.17 3.58 -22.02
N TYR A 29 1.15 2.69 -22.12
CA TYR A 29 2.32 2.64 -21.23
C TYR A 29 3.54 2.04 -21.96
N ARG A 30 4.72 2.29 -21.40
CA ARG A 30 5.99 1.74 -21.88
C ARG A 30 6.59 0.81 -20.84
N VAL A 31 7.23 -0.25 -21.31
CA VAL A 31 8.05 -1.14 -20.48
C VAL A 31 9.52 -0.86 -20.81
N ILE A 32 10.29 -0.54 -19.79
CA ILE A 32 11.71 -0.21 -19.90
C ILE A 32 12.48 -1.17 -19.00
N GLU A 33 13.42 -1.91 -19.55
CA GLU A 33 14.38 -2.68 -18.74
C GLU A 33 15.31 -1.68 -18.05
N PHE A 34 15.11 -1.50 -16.74
CA PHE A 34 15.86 -0.53 -15.95
C PHE A 34 17.21 -1.10 -15.46
N ALA A 35 17.19 -2.36 -15.03
CA ALA A 35 18.35 -3.13 -14.63
C ALA A 35 18.05 -4.63 -14.80
N ASP A 36 19.06 -5.49 -14.63
CA ASP A 36 18.87 -6.94 -14.74
C ASP A 36 17.79 -7.42 -13.76
N GLY A 37 16.70 -7.94 -14.31
CA GLY A 37 15.52 -8.39 -13.55
C GLY A 37 14.64 -7.27 -12.98
N VAL A 38 14.84 -6.00 -13.37
CA VAL A 38 14.03 -4.86 -12.93
C VAL A 38 13.40 -4.18 -14.14
N GLU A 39 12.09 -4.26 -14.22
CA GLU A 39 11.29 -3.58 -15.26
C GLU A 39 10.62 -2.31 -14.71
N LEU A 40 10.68 -1.24 -15.47
CA LEU A 40 9.96 0.00 -15.22
C LEU A 40 8.77 0.10 -16.16
N TYR A 41 7.59 0.20 -15.59
CA TYR A 41 6.34 0.46 -16.31
C TYR A 41 6.03 1.96 -16.20
N TYR A 42 6.09 2.66 -17.30
CA TYR A 42 5.84 4.10 -17.35
C TYR A 42 4.57 4.41 -18.14
N ALA A 43 3.61 5.06 -17.48
CA ALA A 43 2.41 5.60 -18.11
C ALA A 43 2.36 7.12 -17.89
N PRO A 44 2.24 7.94 -18.94
CA PRO A 44 2.07 9.38 -18.78
C PRO A 44 0.69 9.67 -18.17
N ASN A 45 0.62 10.69 -17.30
CA ASN A 45 -0.63 11.16 -16.75
C ASN A 45 -1.08 12.46 -17.47
N PRO A 46 -1.98 12.39 -18.47
CA PRO A 46 -2.45 13.56 -19.19
C PRO A 46 -3.61 14.29 -18.49
N LEU A 47 -4.08 13.81 -17.34
CA LEU A 47 -5.30 14.28 -16.69
C LEU A 47 -5.05 15.37 -15.65
N ASN A 48 -3.89 15.33 -15.00
CA ASN A 48 -3.52 16.29 -13.95
C ASN A 48 -2.00 16.27 -13.70
N ASP A 49 -1.53 17.22 -12.88
CA ASP A 49 -0.12 17.40 -12.55
C ASP A 49 0.29 16.57 -11.32
N LEU A 50 -0.18 15.31 -11.23
CA LEU A 50 0.18 14.40 -10.16
C LEU A 50 0.98 13.22 -10.69
N PHE A 51 2.00 12.83 -9.94
CA PHE A 51 2.72 11.58 -10.16
C PHE A 51 2.32 10.51 -9.15
N SER A 52 2.51 9.27 -9.55
CA SER A 52 2.53 8.10 -8.66
C SER A 52 3.70 7.21 -9.06
N PHE A 53 4.58 6.93 -8.11
CA PHE A 53 5.72 6.05 -8.31
C PHE A 53 5.65 4.93 -7.28
N SER A 54 5.82 3.69 -7.72
CA SER A 54 5.82 2.52 -6.83
C SER A 54 6.89 1.52 -7.21
N VAL A 55 7.45 0.87 -6.20
CA VAL A 55 8.37 -0.26 -6.34
C VAL A 55 7.72 -1.47 -5.67
N SER A 56 7.56 -2.54 -6.42
CA SER A 56 7.08 -3.83 -5.91
C SER A 56 8.24 -4.81 -5.80
N ILE A 57 8.28 -5.55 -4.71
CA ILE A 57 9.29 -6.57 -4.42
C ILE A 57 8.54 -7.86 -4.11
N ASP A 58 8.84 -8.94 -4.83
CA ASP A 58 8.21 -10.26 -4.69
C ASP A 58 8.74 -11.01 -3.45
N VAL A 59 8.75 -10.30 -2.32
CA VAL A 59 9.05 -10.84 -0.99
C VAL A 59 8.00 -10.30 -0.03
N GLY A 60 7.23 -11.18 0.55
CA GLY A 60 6.15 -10.84 1.48
C GLY A 60 6.34 -11.40 2.88
N THR A 61 5.28 -11.34 3.66
CA THR A 61 5.30 -11.80 5.06
C THR A 61 5.31 -13.32 5.19
N GLU A 62 5.01 -14.06 4.12
CA GLU A 62 5.20 -15.52 4.09
C GLU A 62 6.69 -15.90 4.12
N GLU A 63 7.55 -15.15 3.40
CA GLU A 63 9.00 -15.35 3.39
C GLU A 63 9.66 -14.69 4.59
N ASN A 64 9.16 -13.51 5.02
CA ASN A 64 9.74 -12.77 6.13
C ASN A 64 8.66 -12.07 6.99
N GLU A 65 8.26 -12.71 8.08
CA GLU A 65 7.26 -12.19 9.04
C GLU A 65 7.65 -10.82 9.64
N LYS A 66 8.94 -10.45 9.62
CA LYS A 66 9.41 -9.16 10.14
C LYS A 66 9.01 -7.98 9.27
N LEU A 67 8.58 -8.19 8.01
CA LEU A 67 8.15 -7.11 7.14
C LEU A 67 6.94 -6.34 7.68
N ASN A 68 6.03 -7.00 8.38
CA ASN A 68 4.93 -6.31 9.08
C ASN A 68 5.43 -5.36 10.17
N LEU A 69 6.47 -5.76 10.90
CA LEU A 69 7.08 -4.92 11.93
C LEU A 69 7.88 -3.77 11.30
N ALA A 70 8.57 -4.04 10.19
CA ALA A 70 9.28 -3.03 9.43
C ALA A 70 8.31 -1.98 8.88
N ALA A 71 7.17 -2.38 8.33
CA ALA A 71 6.15 -1.46 7.86
C ALA A 71 5.63 -0.57 9.00
N ALA A 72 5.27 -1.16 10.14
CA ALA A 72 4.83 -0.39 11.31
C ALA A 72 5.93 0.55 11.87
N LEU A 73 7.20 0.15 11.76
CA LEU A 73 8.32 1.01 12.17
C LEU A 73 8.52 2.18 11.21
N MET A 74 8.39 1.96 9.90
CA MET A 74 8.50 3.03 8.89
C MET A 74 7.46 4.13 9.10
N ASP A 75 6.27 3.81 9.61
CA ASP A 75 5.22 4.80 9.89
C ASP A 75 5.61 5.78 11.01
N VAL A 76 6.51 5.39 11.92
CA VAL A 76 6.93 6.17 13.09
C VAL A 76 8.41 6.55 13.10
N ALA A 77 9.18 6.08 12.13
CA ALA A 77 10.60 6.38 12.00
C ALA A 77 10.85 7.73 11.33
N GLY A 78 11.97 8.33 11.65
CA GLY A 78 12.59 9.42 10.91
C GLY A 78 13.85 8.96 10.18
N THR A 79 14.77 9.88 9.96
CA THR A 79 16.13 9.62 9.49
C THR A 79 17.14 10.01 10.56
N PRO A 80 18.43 9.74 10.43
CA PRO A 80 19.43 10.24 11.37
C PRO A 80 19.47 11.76 11.51
N ASN A 81 18.97 12.49 10.50
CA ASN A 81 18.99 13.93 10.41
C ASN A 81 17.62 14.58 10.71
N LEU A 82 16.54 13.83 10.59
CA LEU A 82 15.17 14.32 10.73
C LEU A 82 14.39 13.40 11.67
N SER A 83 13.77 13.98 12.68
CA SER A 83 12.75 13.28 13.46
C SER A 83 11.57 12.87 12.56
N ASN A 84 10.73 11.93 13.00
CA ASN A 84 9.51 11.58 12.25
C ASN A 84 8.65 12.82 11.98
N GLU A 85 8.45 13.69 12.96
CA GLU A 85 7.66 14.92 12.79
C GLU A 85 8.24 15.85 11.72
N GLU A 86 9.57 16.03 11.71
CA GLU A 86 10.25 16.84 10.69
C GLU A 86 10.16 16.20 9.31
N LEU A 87 10.30 14.88 9.22
CA LEU A 87 10.14 14.12 7.98
C LEU A 87 8.71 14.28 7.43
N GLN A 88 7.69 14.14 8.28
CA GLN A 88 6.29 14.35 7.87
C GLN A 88 6.05 15.81 7.41
N LYS A 89 6.67 16.81 8.05
CA LYS A 89 6.63 18.20 7.57
C LYS A 89 7.29 18.38 6.21
N GLN A 90 8.37 17.65 5.94
CA GLN A 90 9.01 17.69 4.63
C GLN A 90 8.10 17.10 3.56
N TRP A 91 7.48 15.92 3.79
CA TRP A 91 6.49 15.33 2.88
C TRP A 91 5.34 16.29 2.60
N TYR A 92 4.81 16.92 3.65
CA TYR A 92 3.73 17.88 3.51
C TYR A 92 4.12 19.11 2.66
N ARG A 93 5.34 19.64 2.84
CA ARG A 93 5.84 20.78 2.04
C ARG A 93 6.01 20.43 0.56
N LEU A 94 6.40 19.20 0.26
CA LEU A 94 6.52 18.69 -1.10
C LEU A 94 5.15 18.33 -1.70
N GLY A 95 4.07 18.37 -0.90
CA GLY A 95 2.76 17.88 -1.36
C GLY A 95 2.78 16.41 -1.72
N SER A 96 3.65 15.63 -1.05
CA SER A 96 3.87 14.21 -1.35
C SER A 96 3.47 13.31 -0.19
N GLU A 97 3.10 12.07 -0.51
CA GLU A 97 2.77 11.03 0.45
C GLU A 97 3.65 9.80 0.18
N PHE A 98 4.36 9.35 1.21
CA PHE A 98 5.16 8.12 1.18
C PHE A 98 4.43 7.01 1.93
N ARG A 99 4.47 5.79 1.39
CA ARG A 99 3.95 4.58 2.03
C ARG A 99 4.89 3.41 1.81
N PHE A 100 5.05 2.61 2.85
CA PHE A 100 5.65 1.28 2.78
C PHE A 100 4.59 0.26 3.24
N GLY A 101 4.44 -0.82 2.49
CA GLY A 101 3.48 -1.88 2.80
C GLY A 101 4.06 -3.26 2.60
N ALA A 102 3.59 -4.22 3.40
CA ALA A 102 3.94 -5.63 3.26
C ALA A 102 2.66 -6.47 3.21
N GLY A 103 2.49 -7.19 2.13
CA GLY A 103 1.45 -8.21 1.94
C GLY A 103 1.98 -9.61 2.21
N GLU A 104 1.16 -10.63 1.94
CA GLU A 104 1.54 -12.04 2.13
C GLU A 104 2.70 -12.42 1.19
N ASN A 105 2.60 -12.11 -0.11
CA ASN A 105 3.54 -12.56 -1.14
C ASN A 105 4.41 -11.43 -1.72
N SER A 106 4.17 -10.17 -1.34
CA SER A 106 4.93 -9.04 -1.86
C SER A 106 5.00 -7.92 -0.86
N SER A 107 6.01 -7.10 -0.97
CA SER A 107 6.12 -5.82 -0.27
C SER A 107 6.34 -4.69 -1.29
N GLY A 108 6.05 -3.46 -0.89
CA GLY A 108 6.17 -2.34 -1.81
C GLY A 108 6.33 -1.01 -1.12
N ILE A 109 6.89 -0.10 -1.88
CA ILE A 109 7.05 1.30 -1.54
C ILE A 109 6.26 2.09 -2.56
N SER A 110 5.54 3.08 -2.11
CA SER A 110 4.88 4.03 -3.02
C SER A 110 5.07 5.46 -2.55
N ILE A 111 5.16 6.34 -3.53
CA ILE A 111 5.19 7.77 -3.33
C ILE A 111 4.31 8.43 -4.40
N SER A 112 3.51 9.39 -3.99
CA SER A 112 2.66 10.16 -4.89
C SER A 112 2.68 11.63 -4.48
N GLY A 113 2.46 12.54 -5.42
CA GLY A 113 2.52 13.96 -5.14
C GLY A 113 2.42 14.82 -6.40
N LEU A 114 2.82 16.09 -6.26
CA LEU A 114 2.87 17.03 -7.37
C LEU A 114 4.03 16.68 -8.32
N ASP A 115 3.77 16.66 -9.62
CA ASP A 115 4.75 16.28 -10.65
C ASP A 115 6.00 17.17 -10.62
N GLU A 116 5.84 18.46 -10.40
CA GLU A 116 6.95 19.42 -10.22
C GLU A 116 7.87 19.12 -9.02
N GLN A 117 7.41 18.33 -8.04
CA GLN A 117 8.16 17.95 -6.84
C GLN A 117 8.64 16.49 -6.88
N PHE A 118 8.60 15.86 -8.05
CA PHE A 118 8.96 14.44 -8.20
C PHE A 118 10.40 14.15 -7.77
N GLU A 119 11.36 14.92 -8.27
CA GLU A 119 12.80 14.67 -8.01
C GLU A 119 13.13 14.82 -6.54
N GLU A 120 12.65 15.90 -5.90
CA GLU A 120 12.86 16.16 -4.46
C GLU A 120 12.17 15.10 -3.60
N SER A 121 10.98 14.67 -4.01
CA SER A 121 10.22 13.63 -3.33
C SER A 121 10.92 12.28 -3.40
N VAL A 122 11.45 11.91 -4.54
CA VAL A 122 12.26 10.68 -4.70
C VAL A 122 13.55 10.76 -3.91
N ALA A 123 14.22 11.91 -3.90
CA ALA A 123 15.44 12.11 -3.12
C ALA A 123 15.19 11.92 -1.62
N LEU A 124 14.12 12.50 -1.07
CA LEU A 124 13.72 12.33 0.33
C LEU A 124 13.34 10.88 0.63
N MET A 125 12.62 10.21 -0.27
CA MET A 125 12.31 8.78 -0.15
C MET A 125 13.58 7.95 -0.07
N MET A 126 14.55 8.19 -0.94
CA MET A 126 15.81 7.44 -0.98
C MET A 126 16.66 7.68 0.27
N GLU A 127 16.67 8.89 0.83
CA GLU A 127 17.32 9.18 2.12
C GLU A 127 16.66 8.37 3.24
N PHE A 128 15.34 8.40 3.31
CA PHE A 128 14.57 7.69 4.34
C PHE A 128 14.76 6.18 4.27
N ILE A 129 14.66 5.57 3.09
CA ILE A 129 14.81 4.12 2.92
C ILE A 129 16.23 3.63 3.25
N LYS A 130 17.24 4.41 2.90
CA LYS A 130 18.65 4.03 3.18
C LYS A 130 18.97 3.96 4.66
N SER A 131 18.34 4.79 5.46
CA SER A 131 18.68 4.93 6.89
C SER A 131 17.45 5.32 7.72
N PRO A 132 16.41 4.47 7.78
CA PRO A 132 15.31 4.73 8.70
C PRO A 132 15.85 4.68 10.14
N SER A 133 15.46 5.64 10.97
CA SER A 133 15.91 5.78 12.34
C SER A 133 14.74 6.03 13.27
N SER A 134 14.76 5.38 14.43
CA SER A 134 13.83 5.65 15.53
C SER A 134 14.58 5.61 16.85
N ASP A 135 14.10 6.37 17.83
CA ASP A 135 14.61 6.28 19.20
C ASP A 135 14.03 5.06 19.96
N ASP A 136 14.69 4.70 21.05
CA ASP A 136 14.27 3.58 21.89
C ASP A 136 12.87 3.79 22.49
N GLN A 137 12.48 5.03 22.77
CA GLN A 137 11.16 5.35 23.32
C GLN A 137 10.06 5.06 22.29
N THR A 138 10.23 5.48 21.05
CA THR A 138 9.31 5.21 19.94
C THR A 138 9.18 3.71 19.70
N LEU A 139 10.29 2.98 19.74
CA LEU A 139 10.29 1.52 19.58
C LEU A 139 9.52 0.83 20.70
N GLU A 140 9.72 1.22 21.97
CA GLU A 140 8.99 0.63 23.09
C GLU A 140 7.49 0.98 23.06
N GLN A 141 7.13 2.19 22.66
CA GLN A 141 5.72 2.56 22.46
C GLN A 141 5.07 1.72 21.35
N MET A 142 5.74 1.54 20.23
CA MET A 142 5.26 0.69 19.13
C MET A 142 5.07 -0.76 19.59
N LYS A 143 6.03 -1.34 20.32
CA LYS A 143 5.89 -2.67 20.91
C LYS A 143 4.66 -2.76 21.82
N GLY A 144 4.46 -1.75 22.67
CA GLY A 144 3.30 -1.69 23.58
C GLY A 144 1.97 -1.70 22.81
N ILE A 145 1.87 -0.91 21.75
CA ILE A 145 0.68 -0.85 20.88
C ILE A 145 0.43 -2.19 20.20
N LEU A 146 1.46 -2.82 19.64
CA LEU A 146 1.35 -4.11 18.96
C LEU A 146 0.94 -5.23 19.92
N LEU A 147 1.53 -5.29 21.11
CA LEU A 147 1.17 -6.28 22.13
C LEU A 147 -0.27 -6.10 22.61
N LYS A 148 -0.68 -4.85 22.84
CA LYS A 148 -2.07 -4.55 23.21
C LYS A 148 -3.05 -4.94 22.09
N SER A 149 -2.75 -4.57 20.86
CA SER A 149 -3.57 -4.94 19.69
C SER A 149 -3.74 -6.46 19.56
N ARG A 150 -2.66 -7.23 19.77
CA ARG A 150 -2.72 -8.71 19.79
C ARG A 150 -3.61 -9.24 20.92
N GLN A 151 -3.54 -8.63 22.09
CA GLN A 151 -4.38 -9.00 23.22
C GLN A 151 -5.86 -8.70 22.95
N ASP A 152 -6.16 -7.49 22.42
CA ASP A 152 -7.51 -7.07 22.08
C ASP A 152 -8.13 -7.96 20.99
N ARG A 153 -7.34 -8.36 20.00
CA ARG A 153 -7.77 -9.32 18.96
C ARG A 153 -8.20 -10.67 19.52
N LYS A 154 -7.53 -11.18 20.57
CA LYS A 154 -7.90 -12.44 21.23
C LYS A 154 -9.27 -12.39 21.92
N SER A 155 -9.75 -11.19 22.23
CA SER A 155 -11.08 -10.95 22.83
C SER A 155 -12.15 -10.56 21.82
N SER A 156 -11.78 -10.39 20.54
CA SER A 156 -12.69 -9.98 19.48
C SER A 156 -13.41 -11.18 18.84
N PRO A 157 -14.75 -11.29 18.93
CA PRO A 157 -15.48 -12.40 18.34
C PRO A 157 -15.21 -12.62 16.84
N PRO A 158 -15.15 -11.58 15.98
CA PRO A 158 -14.81 -11.75 14.56
C PRO A 158 -13.39 -12.27 14.32
N ALA A 159 -12.42 -11.82 15.15
CA ALA A 159 -11.03 -12.28 15.04
C ALA A 159 -10.85 -13.76 15.46
N ILE A 160 -11.77 -14.30 16.25
CA ILE A 160 -11.78 -15.70 16.65
C ILE A 160 -12.60 -16.54 15.67
N SER A 161 -13.81 -16.11 15.31
CA SER A 161 -14.74 -16.90 14.49
C SER A 161 -14.26 -17.10 13.06
N ARG A 162 -13.64 -16.08 12.44
CA ARG A 162 -13.15 -16.18 11.05
C ARG A 162 -12.03 -17.23 10.88
N PRO A 163 -10.97 -17.26 11.69
CA PRO A 163 -9.97 -18.32 11.63
C PRO A 163 -10.54 -19.72 11.90
N LEU A 164 -11.45 -19.84 12.86
CA LEU A 164 -12.13 -21.11 13.14
C LEU A 164 -12.96 -21.60 11.97
N TYR A 165 -13.69 -20.69 11.31
CA TYR A 165 -14.44 -21.01 10.09
C TYR A 165 -13.52 -21.48 8.96
N LEU A 166 -12.44 -20.74 8.68
CA LEU A 166 -11.48 -21.09 7.63
C LEU A 166 -10.77 -22.42 7.94
N TYR A 167 -10.37 -22.65 9.21
CA TYR A 167 -9.78 -23.91 9.62
C TYR A 167 -10.73 -25.10 9.41
N ASN A 168 -12.01 -24.94 9.76
CA ASN A 168 -13.00 -26.00 9.57
C ASN A 168 -13.32 -26.25 8.09
N ARG A 169 -13.30 -25.22 7.25
CA ARG A 169 -13.57 -25.34 5.82
C ARG A 169 -12.41 -25.97 5.06
N ASP A 170 -11.21 -25.47 5.27
CA ASP A 170 -10.04 -25.82 4.44
C ASP A 170 -9.01 -26.65 5.19
N ARG A 171 -9.21 -26.88 6.49
CA ARG A 171 -8.27 -27.52 7.45
C ARG A 171 -6.86 -26.93 7.40
N LYS A 172 -6.73 -25.70 6.94
CA LYS A 172 -5.47 -24.96 6.94
C LYS A 172 -5.31 -24.24 8.28
N SER A 173 -4.13 -24.33 8.85
CA SER A 173 -3.77 -23.55 10.03
C SER A 173 -3.76 -22.08 9.63
N THR A 174 -4.78 -21.33 10.05
CA THR A 174 -4.73 -19.88 10.00
C THR A 174 -3.96 -19.41 11.22
N ARG A 175 -2.79 -18.84 11.01
CA ARG A 175 -2.02 -18.25 12.11
C ARG A 175 -2.84 -17.15 12.77
N LEU A 176 -3.17 -17.33 14.04
CA LEU A 176 -3.68 -16.27 14.92
C LEU A 176 -2.46 -15.45 15.39
N ASN A 177 -1.91 -14.66 14.48
CA ASN A 177 -0.82 -13.72 14.80
C ASN A 177 -1.36 -12.40 15.31
#